data_e7a278eb539d99e2192eda6692edd31c
#
_entry.id   e7a278eb539d99e2192eda6692edd31c
#
_cell.length_a   1.000
_cell.length_b   1.000
_cell.length_c   1.000
_cell.angle_alpha   90.00
_cell.angle_beta   90.00
_cell.angle_gamma   90.00
#
_symmetry.space_group_name_H-M   'P 1'
#
loop_
_entity.id
_entity.type
_entity.pdbx_description
1 polymer ?
#
loop_
_entity_poly.entity_id
_entity_poly.type
_entity_poly.pdbx_seq_one_letter_code
_entity_poly.pdbx_strand_id
1 'polypeptide(L)'
;RRPPDRGIILGEHTPPSPRRRGRPQRLPDDPHPIASRRVGCDQRIAWLLTAARVLGPDPDLARRDGFIAALKERDVAVDAPRVSRWESGMHTLPNQVIATYERVLDLPEGGLTAVTDGLLRTFVHDQPSRRSPAREEPLLNHEIESLVDRAELGAATGAHWLRLGEELNRYDRVFLREREWAQLTHKLVNELGSAVGLAYVRRFEAAARFIRHPNARRHLVMAVGRFVTDPHTQVVAPVLNLLGEVPDPAAAELTLRMLTADSDNKYLRRAASSVAAVKLARGHFGPDALPRLESHVVGAQRRGESLDGRLDSFDLAVRLPPESWERIEHALRTRRAHQLVVSARESDEMIAPARAASLVADLAPVVQADTATHQAQEPDLMLRRLLREALFHSHKPRRHHAALFIAASPYAPAAA
;
A
#
# COMPACT_ATOMS: atom_id res chain seq x y z
N ARG A 1 67.35 -42.72 33.86
CA ARG A 1 65.91 -42.83 34.22
C ARG A 1 65.20 -41.72 33.50
N ARG A 2 64.36 -42.06 32.45
CA ARG A 2 63.40 -41.14 31.77
C ARG A 2 62.12 -41.04 32.61
N PRO A 3 61.47 -39.88 32.72
CA PRO A 3 60.15 -39.75 33.34
C PRO A 3 59.07 -40.30 32.41
N PRO A 4 57.92 -40.74 32.93
CA PRO A 4 56.84 -41.33 32.16
C PRO A 4 56.05 -40.29 31.38
N ASP A 5 55.78 -40.62 30.10
CA ASP A 5 54.87 -39.88 29.23
C ASP A 5 53.48 -39.77 29.87
N ARG A 6 53.05 -38.53 30.12
CA ARG A 6 51.66 -38.21 30.44
C ARG A 6 50.85 -38.11 29.14
N GLY A 7 50.18 -39.18 28.77
CA GLY A 7 49.22 -39.19 27.67
C GLY A 7 48.04 -38.21 28.05
N ILE A 8 47.92 -37.15 27.27
CA ILE A 8 46.74 -36.28 27.30
C ILE A 8 45.62 -37.03 26.57
N ILE A 9 44.63 -37.54 27.32
CA ILE A 9 43.38 -38.06 26.73
C ILE A 9 42.58 -36.85 26.33
N LEU A 10 42.58 -36.53 25.02
CA LEU A 10 41.65 -35.60 24.40
C LEU A 10 40.27 -36.27 24.42
N GLY A 11 39.39 -35.77 25.28
CA GLY A 11 37.99 -36.20 25.29
C GLY A 11 37.38 -35.99 23.91
N GLU A 12 36.73 -37.01 23.37
CA GLU A 12 35.97 -36.91 22.13
C GLU A 12 34.94 -35.80 22.25
N HIS A 13 35.12 -34.75 21.47
CA HIS A 13 34.10 -33.75 21.24
C HIS A 13 32.95 -34.43 20.49
N THR A 14 31.95 -34.90 21.23
CA THR A 14 30.67 -35.27 20.62
C THR A 14 30.08 -34.00 20.02
N PRO A 15 29.91 -33.91 18.69
CA PRO A 15 29.29 -32.74 18.09
C PRO A 15 27.86 -32.60 18.67
N PRO A 16 27.41 -31.38 19.01
CA PRO A 16 26.07 -31.19 19.54
C PRO A 16 25.05 -31.79 18.57
N SER A 17 24.22 -32.66 19.09
CA SER A 17 23.15 -33.32 18.34
C SER A 17 22.39 -32.27 17.52
N PRO A 18 22.15 -32.49 16.20
CA PRO A 18 21.43 -31.50 15.39
C PRO A 18 20.08 -31.25 16.03
N ARG A 19 19.90 -30.01 16.56
CA ARG A 19 18.62 -29.59 17.16
C ARG A 19 17.52 -29.97 16.20
N ARG A 20 16.52 -30.76 16.64
CA ARG A 20 15.34 -31.12 15.87
C ARG A 20 14.76 -29.83 15.28
N ARG A 21 14.84 -29.69 13.96
CA ARG A 21 14.20 -28.58 13.24
C ARG A 21 12.71 -28.62 13.60
N GLY A 22 12.22 -27.58 14.24
CA GLY A 22 10.80 -27.42 14.51
C GLY A 22 10.02 -27.48 13.18
N ARG A 23 8.71 -27.76 13.27
CA ARG A 23 7.84 -27.71 12.08
C ARG A 23 7.99 -26.34 11.40
N PRO A 24 8.19 -26.28 10.06
CA PRO A 24 8.26 -25.01 9.34
C PRO A 24 7.05 -24.14 9.67
N GLN A 25 7.26 -22.86 9.90
CA GLN A 25 6.16 -21.93 10.18
C GLN A 25 5.45 -21.63 8.86
N ARG A 26 4.16 -21.94 8.80
CA ARG A 26 3.30 -21.59 7.68
C ARG A 26 2.81 -20.15 7.84
N LEU A 27 3.10 -19.32 6.84
CA LEU A 27 2.58 -17.95 6.79
C LEU A 27 1.11 -17.93 6.36
N PRO A 28 0.29 -16.97 6.84
CA PRO A 28 -1.10 -16.81 6.39
C PRO A 28 -1.20 -16.62 4.88
N ASP A 29 -2.32 -17.08 4.29
CA ASP A 29 -2.64 -16.88 2.87
C ASP A 29 -4.00 -16.21 2.73
N ASP A 30 -4.23 -15.53 1.60
CA ASP A 30 -5.52 -14.91 1.27
C ASP A 30 -6.47 -15.99 0.70
N PRO A 31 -7.60 -16.27 1.34
CA PRO A 31 -8.51 -17.33 0.92
C PRO A 31 -9.29 -17.01 -0.36
N HIS A 32 -9.30 -15.73 -0.80
CA HIS A 32 -10.09 -15.33 -1.96
C HIS A 32 -9.37 -15.65 -3.28
N PRO A 33 -10.06 -16.07 -4.34
CA PRO A 33 -9.47 -16.18 -5.68
C PRO A 33 -8.90 -14.84 -6.19
N ILE A 34 -7.90 -14.89 -7.07
CA ILE A 34 -7.29 -13.66 -7.65
C ILE A 34 -8.33 -12.86 -8.45
N ALA A 35 -9.18 -13.53 -9.21
CA ALA A 35 -10.28 -12.91 -9.94
C ALA A 35 -11.42 -12.39 -9.04
N SER A 36 -11.34 -12.60 -7.72
CA SER A 36 -12.34 -12.07 -6.80
C SER A 36 -12.14 -10.56 -6.60
N ARG A 37 -13.24 -9.81 -6.57
CA ARG A 37 -13.21 -8.40 -6.12
C ARG A 37 -12.89 -8.26 -4.62
N ARG A 38 -13.06 -9.34 -3.86
CA ARG A 38 -12.74 -9.36 -2.42
C ARG A 38 -11.26 -9.58 -2.22
N VAL A 39 -10.73 -8.96 -1.18
CA VAL A 39 -9.34 -9.07 -0.72
C VAL A 39 -9.37 -9.48 0.75
N GLY A 40 -8.62 -10.49 1.10
CA GLY A 40 -8.45 -10.94 2.48
C GLY A 40 -7.56 -9.97 3.27
N CYS A 41 -8.11 -8.81 3.64
CA CYS A 41 -7.33 -7.75 4.28
C CYS A 41 -6.69 -8.22 5.58
N ASP A 42 -7.44 -8.90 6.44
CA ASP A 42 -6.93 -9.37 7.74
C ASP A 42 -5.82 -10.42 7.56
N GLN A 43 -5.96 -11.31 6.58
CA GLN A 43 -4.95 -12.32 6.26
C GLN A 43 -3.66 -11.67 5.71
N ARG A 44 -3.79 -10.65 4.86
CA ARG A 44 -2.64 -9.92 4.34
C ARG A 44 -1.90 -9.15 5.42
N ILE A 45 -2.64 -8.51 6.33
CA ILE A 45 -2.06 -7.82 7.49
C ILE A 45 -1.33 -8.83 8.38
N ALA A 46 -1.99 -9.94 8.73
CA ALA A 46 -1.37 -11.00 9.54
C ALA A 46 -0.12 -11.58 8.87
N TRP A 47 -0.16 -11.79 7.54
CA TRP A 47 1.01 -12.20 6.78
C TRP A 47 2.16 -11.20 6.89
N LEU A 48 1.88 -9.91 6.71
CA LEU A 48 2.91 -8.86 6.77
C LEU A 48 3.59 -8.82 8.15
N LEU A 49 2.81 -8.87 9.23
CA LEU A 49 3.33 -8.89 10.61
C LEU A 49 4.14 -10.16 10.89
N THR A 50 3.62 -11.32 10.47
CA THR A 50 4.29 -12.60 10.66
C THR A 50 5.59 -12.67 9.85
N ALA A 51 5.56 -12.25 8.59
CA ALA A 51 6.74 -12.20 7.73
C ALA A 51 7.80 -11.25 8.31
N ALA A 52 7.41 -10.04 8.74
CA ALA A 52 8.32 -9.07 9.36
C ALA A 52 9.03 -9.65 10.58
N ARG A 53 8.31 -10.42 11.40
CA ARG A 53 8.89 -11.06 12.59
C ARG A 53 9.75 -12.28 12.25
N VAL A 54 9.24 -13.19 11.42
CA VAL A 54 9.87 -14.50 11.16
C VAL A 54 11.08 -14.41 10.24
N LEU A 55 11.01 -13.48 9.26
CA LEU A 55 12.03 -13.26 8.24
C LEU A 55 12.91 -12.05 8.53
N GLY A 56 12.63 -11.34 9.62
CA GLY A 56 13.45 -10.21 10.07
C GLY A 56 14.86 -10.63 10.47
N PRO A 57 15.78 -9.67 10.64
CA PRO A 57 17.19 -9.92 10.87
C PRO A 57 17.50 -10.56 12.23
N ASP A 58 16.61 -10.42 13.22
CA ASP A 58 16.80 -10.94 14.57
C ASP A 58 16.23 -12.37 14.74
N PRO A 59 17.09 -13.40 14.87
CA PRO A 59 16.65 -14.79 15.01
C PRO A 59 15.93 -15.07 16.35
N ASP A 60 16.13 -14.25 17.38
CA ASP A 60 15.43 -14.40 18.65
C ASP A 60 14.00 -13.90 18.55
N LEU A 61 13.77 -12.79 17.87
CA LEU A 61 12.43 -12.28 17.58
C LEU A 61 11.67 -13.17 16.58
N ALA A 62 12.37 -13.88 15.69
CA ALA A 62 11.75 -14.88 14.82
C ALA A 62 11.08 -16.01 15.60
N ARG A 63 11.58 -16.34 16.79
CA ARG A 63 10.96 -17.31 17.71
C ARG A 63 9.86 -16.60 18.53
N ARG A 64 8.72 -17.29 18.67
CA ARG A 64 7.56 -16.72 19.38
C ARG A 64 7.89 -16.37 20.84
N ASP A 65 8.66 -17.22 21.53
CA ASP A 65 9.01 -16.99 22.92
C ASP A 65 9.90 -15.75 23.09
N GLY A 66 10.90 -15.58 22.21
CA GLY A 66 11.74 -14.39 22.18
C GLY A 66 10.93 -13.11 21.89
N PHE A 67 10.01 -13.18 20.92
CA PHE A 67 9.12 -12.06 20.62
C PHE A 67 8.21 -11.69 21.79
N ILE A 68 7.66 -12.68 22.53
CA ILE A 68 6.84 -12.44 23.72
C ILE A 68 7.69 -11.83 24.85
N ALA A 69 8.94 -12.27 25.02
CA ALA A 69 9.86 -11.67 25.99
C ALA A 69 10.10 -10.19 25.65
N ALA A 70 10.40 -9.88 24.40
CA ALA A 70 10.61 -8.50 23.94
C ALA A 70 9.36 -7.62 24.06
N LEU A 71 8.15 -8.17 23.91
CA LEU A 71 6.90 -7.47 24.18
C LEU A 71 6.77 -7.13 25.68
N LYS A 72 7.06 -8.08 26.57
CA LYS A 72 6.99 -7.87 28.01
C LYS A 72 7.99 -6.82 28.51
N GLU A 73 9.21 -6.78 27.94
CA GLU A 73 10.21 -5.73 28.25
C GLU A 73 9.72 -4.32 27.88
N ARG A 74 8.69 -4.21 27.03
CA ARG A 74 8.06 -2.95 26.62
C ARG A 74 6.68 -2.75 27.23
N ASP A 75 6.43 -3.37 28.37
CA ASP A 75 5.17 -3.31 29.14
C ASP A 75 3.92 -3.76 28.34
N VAL A 76 4.12 -4.61 27.33
CA VAL A 76 3.00 -5.20 26.56
C VAL A 76 2.74 -6.61 27.08
N ALA A 77 1.77 -6.75 28.00
CA ALA A 77 1.39 -8.03 28.58
C ALA A 77 0.61 -8.88 27.56
N VAL A 78 1.30 -9.86 26.97
CA VAL A 78 0.70 -10.80 26.00
C VAL A 78 1.20 -12.23 26.25
N ASP A 79 0.37 -13.18 25.83
CA ASP A 79 0.67 -14.61 25.83
C ASP A 79 0.81 -15.17 24.41
N ALA A 80 1.31 -16.39 24.29
CA ALA A 80 1.50 -17.06 23.01
C ALA A 80 0.20 -17.25 22.23
N PRO A 81 -0.96 -17.61 22.84
CA PRO A 81 -2.24 -17.66 22.18
C PRO A 81 -2.67 -16.32 21.56
N ARG A 82 -2.38 -15.20 22.23
CA ARG A 82 -2.74 -13.87 21.73
C ARG A 82 -1.91 -13.47 20.52
N VAL A 83 -0.60 -13.70 20.54
CA VAL A 83 0.28 -13.53 19.36
C VAL A 83 -0.18 -14.42 18.21
N SER A 84 -0.50 -15.68 18.49
CA SER A 84 -1.01 -16.59 17.47
C SER A 84 -2.31 -16.10 16.82
N ARG A 85 -3.22 -15.51 17.60
CA ARG A 85 -4.45 -14.90 17.06
C ARG A 85 -4.14 -13.69 16.19
N TRP A 86 -3.18 -12.84 16.57
CA TRP A 86 -2.76 -11.70 15.75
C TRP A 86 -2.20 -12.14 14.40
N GLU A 87 -1.45 -13.22 14.39
CA GLU A 87 -0.77 -13.76 13.19
C GLU A 87 -1.64 -14.74 12.37
N SER A 88 -2.88 -15.03 12.81
CA SER A 88 -3.77 -15.95 12.10
C SER A 88 -4.58 -15.33 10.97
N GLY A 89 -4.78 -14.01 10.99
CA GLY A 89 -5.67 -13.31 10.06
C GLY A 89 -7.16 -13.61 10.27
N MET A 90 -7.53 -14.15 11.43
CA MET A 90 -8.93 -14.46 11.77
C MET A 90 -9.67 -13.25 12.35
N HIS A 91 -8.96 -12.20 12.70
CA HIS A 91 -9.51 -11.02 13.34
C HIS A 91 -8.86 -9.75 12.81
N THR A 92 -9.65 -8.69 12.68
CA THR A 92 -9.14 -7.35 12.38
C THR A 92 -8.28 -6.84 13.53
N LEU A 93 -7.03 -6.49 13.22
CA LEU A 93 -6.07 -6.03 14.21
C LEU A 93 -6.20 -4.53 14.46
N PRO A 94 -6.20 -4.07 15.74
CA PRO A 94 -6.08 -2.65 16.07
C PRO A 94 -4.73 -2.08 15.60
N ASN A 95 -4.70 -0.80 15.26
CA ASN A 95 -3.44 -0.11 14.88
C ASN A 95 -2.38 -0.16 15.98
N GLN A 96 -2.77 -0.18 17.24
CA GLN A 96 -1.86 -0.37 18.38
C GLN A 96 -1.04 -1.65 18.29
N VAL A 97 -1.65 -2.76 17.86
CA VAL A 97 -0.92 -4.02 17.66
C VAL A 97 0.12 -3.85 16.56
N ILE A 98 -0.24 -3.21 15.44
CA ILE A 98 0.68 -2.98 14.33
C ILE A 98 1.83 -2.08 14.75
N ALA A 99 1.54 -0.96 15.42
CA ALA A 99 2.55 -0.06 15.97
C ALA A 99 3.46 -0.75 17.03
N THR A 100 2.92 -1.74 17.75
CA THR A 100 3.71 -2.55 18.67
C THR A 100 4.70 -3.45 17.92
N TYR A 101 4.29 -4.07 16.82
CA TYR A 101 5.23 -4.81 15.95
C TYR A 101 6.32 -3.88 15.41
N GLU A 102 5.96 -2.68 14.93
CA GLU A 102 6.95 -1.68 14.46
C GLU A 102 8.01 -1.40 15.52
N ARG A 103 7.58 -1.14 16.77
CA ARG A 103 8.49 -0.82 17.88
C ARG A 103 9.36 -1.99 18.32
N VAL A 104 8.80 -3.20 18.38
CA VAL A 104 9.53 -4.39 18.85
C VAL A 104 10.53 -4.87 17.80
N LEU A 105 10.17 -4.78 16.52
CA LEU A 105 11.02 -5.20 15.41
C LEU A 105 11.97 -4.09 14.91
N ASP A 106 12.01 -2.95 15.61
CA ASP A 106 12.81 -1.75 15.23
C ASP A 106 12.55 -1.31 13.77
N LEU A 107 11.29 -1.36 13.37
CA LEU A 107 10.87 -0.92 12.03
C LEU A 107 10.57 0.59 12.04
N PRO A 108 10.67 1.23 10.87
CA PRO A 108 10.38 2.66 10.77
C PRO A 108 8.94 2.99 11.20
N GLU A 109 8.78 3.89 12.18
CA GLU A 109 7.49 4.29 12.76
C GLU A 109 6.45 4.64 11.68
N GLY A 110 5.25 4.08 11.82
CA GLY A 110 4.14 4.27 10.89
C GLY A 110 4.32 3.59 9.52
N GLY A 111 5.35 2.76 9.33
CA GLY A 111 5.61 2.07 8.07
C GLY A 111 4.57 1.00 7.77
N LEU A 112 4.44 0.03 8.66
CA LEU A 112 3.42 -1.03 8.53
C LEU A 112 2.01 -0.45 8.71
N THR A 113 1.85 0.48 9.66
CA THR A 113 0.57 1.16 9.92
C THR A 113 0.03 1.83 8.66
N ALA A 114 0.83 2.62 7.95
CA ALA A 114 0.40 3.29 6.73
C ALA A 114 0.03 2.30 5.61
N VAL A 115 0.83 1.26 5.40
CA VAL A 115 0.56 0.24 4.38
C VAL A 115 -0.74 -0.51 4.66
N THR A 116 -0.99 -0.87 5.91
CA THR A 116 -2.21 -1.59 6.32
C THR A 116 -3.44 -0.69 6.30
N ASP A 117 -3.33 0.58 6.69
CA ASP A 117 -4.41 1.56 6.57
C ASP A 117 -4.80 1.79 5.12
N GLY A 118 -3.82 1.93 4.24
CA GLY A 118 -4.05 2.04 2.80
C GLY A 118 -4.82 0.86 2.22
N LEU A 119 -4.47 -0.37 2.62
CA LEU A 119 -5.19 -1.58 2.22
C LEU A 119 -6.66 -1.52 2.63
N LEU A 120 -6.91 -1.26 3.91
CA LEU A 120 -8.29 -1.23 4.44
C LEU A 120 -9.11 -0.09 3.83
N ARG A 121 -8.54 1.10 3.72
CA ARG A 121 -9.18 2.25 3.08
C ARG A 121 -9.57 1.96 1.63
N THR A 122 -8.78 1.17 0.93
CA THR A 122 -9.01 0.87 -0.48
C THR A 122 -10.03 -0.25 -0.70
N PHE A 123 -10.04 -1.27 0.16
CA PHE A 123 -10.83 -2.49 -0.09
C PHE A 123 -11.97 -2.72 0.91
N VAL A 124 -12.04 -1.97 2.01
CA VAL A 124 -13.10 -2.07 3.01
C VAL A 124 -13.87 -0.76 3.05
N HIS A 125 -14.69 -0.52 2.02
CA HIS A 125 -15.38 0.77 1.81
C HIS A 125 -16.40 1.12 2.91
N ASP A 126 -17.04 0.12 3.52
CA ASP A 126 -18.14 0.35 4.47
C ASP A 126 -17.66 0.67 5.90
N GLN A 127 -16.36 0.67 6.17
CA GLN A 127 -15.82 0.88 7.51
C GLN A 127 -14.59 1.79 7.58
N PRO A 128 -14.65 3.03 7.10
CA PRO A 128 -13.47 3.91 7.10
C PRO A 128 -12.98 4.34 8.48
N SER A 129 -13.75 4.05 9.55
CA SER A 129 -13.51 4.66 10.86
C SER A 129 -13.28 3.69 12.02
N ARG A 130 -13.25 2.39 11.81
CA ARG A 130 -13.24 1.42 12.93
C ARG A 130 -11.86 1.00 13.44
N ARG A 131 -10.77 1.46 12.84
CA ARG A 131 -9.48 1.24 13.46
C ARG A 131 -9.26 2.21 14.61
N SER A 132 -9.03 1.64 15.78
CA SER A 132 -8.52 2.41 16.91
C SER A 132 -7.23 3.13 16.51
N PRO A 133 -6.99 4.34 17.03
CA PRO A 133 -5.72 5.03 16.81
C PRO A 133 -4.53 4.15 17.23
N ALA A 134 -3.35 4.42 16.67
CA ALA A 134 -2.12 3.70 17.02
C ALA A 134 -1.73 3.88 18.51
N ARG A 135 -2.25 4.90 19.15
CA ARG A 135 -2.15 5.15 20.60
C ARG A 135 -3.53 5.21 21.23
N GLU A 136 -3.68 4.71 22.45
CA GLU A 136 -4.92 4.82 23.23
C GLU A 136 -5.13 6.27 23.69
N GLU A 137 -4.10 6.87 24.25
CA GLU A 137 -4.15 8.22 24.76
C GLU A 137 -3.97 9.25 23.65
N PRO A 138 -4.86 10.26 23.57
CA PRO A 138 -4.68 11.39 22.66
C PRO A 138 -3.42 12.18 23.05
N LEU A 139 -2.83 12.85 22.08
CA LEU A 139 -1.75 13.80 22.35
C LEU A 139 -2.27 15.00 23.14
N LEU A 140 -1.40 15.55 23.98
CA LEU A 140 -1.67 16.82 24.63
C LEU A 140 -1.64 17.96 23.59
N ASN A 141 -2.35 19.04 23.86
CA ASN A 141 -2.45 20.17 22.91
C ASN A 141 -1.08 20.68 22.45
N HIS A 142 -0.11 20.83 23.37
CA HIS A 142 1.22 21.30 23.03
C HIS A 142 2.01 20.31 22.15
N GLU A 143 1.72 19.01 22.22
CA GLU A 143 2.32 18.01 21.32
C GLU A 143 1.73 18.13 19.91
N ILE A 144 0.42 18.36 19.79
CA ILE A 144 -0.26 18.64 18.51
C ILE A 144 0.29 19.93 17.91
N GLU A 145 0.40 21.00 18.68
CA GLU A 145 1.00 22.28 18.27
C GLU A 145 2.43 22.06 17.76
N SER A 146 3.24 21.29 18.49
CA SER A 146 4.60 20.94 18.04
C SER A 146 4.62 20.19 16.71
N LEU A 147 3.64 19.32 16.42
CA LEU A 147 3.52 18.65 15.13
C LEU A 147 3.13 19.64 14.02
N VAL A 148 2.22 20.58 14.30
CA VAL A 148 1.83 21.64 13.37
C VAL A 148 3.03 22.54 13.05
N ASP A 149 3.76 23.00 14.07
CA ASP A 149 4.97 23.83 13.89
C ASP A 149 6.01 23.11 13.03
N ARG A 150 6.28 21.85 13.29
CA ARG A 150 7.19 21.03 12.46
C ARG A 150 6.73 20.95 11.02
N ALA A 151 5.42 20.79 10.81
CA ALA A 151 4.84 20.74 9.47
C ALA A 151 4.99 22.08 8.74
N GLU A 152 4.73 23.20 9.41
CA GLU A 152 4.89 24.55 8.86
C GLU A 152 6.35 24.90 8.54
N LEU A 153 7.28 24.46 9.38
CA LEU A 153 8.72 24.66 9.18
C LEU A 153 9.31 23.70 8.12
N GLY A 154 8.55 22.72 7.62
CA GLY A 154 9.06 21.71 6.69
C GLY A 154 9.99 20.67 7.34
N ALA A 155 9.94 20.55 8.66
CA ALA A 155 10.71 19.58 9.46
C ALA A 155 9.91 18.31 9.82
N ALA A 156 8.67 18.18 9.32
CA ALA A 156 7.84 17.03 9.57
C ALA A 156 8.29 15.83 8.75
N THR A 157 8.51 14.70 9.43
CA THR A 157 8.70 13.40 8.76
C THR A 157 7.36 12.84 8.30
N GLY A 158 7.37 11.77 7.47
CA GLY A 158 6.14 11.06 7.12
C GLY A 158 5.40 10.49 8.35
N ALA A 159 6.13 10.08 9.39
CA ALA A 159 5.54 9.62 10.65
C ALA A 159 4.87 10.77 11.42
N HIS A 160 5.48 11.96 11.46
CA HIS A 160 4.87 13.16 12.05
C HIS A 160 3.56 13.54 11.36
N TRP A 161 3.54 13.53 10.02
CA TRP A 161 2.35 13.79 9.23
C TRP A 161 1.23 12.77 9.49
N LEU A 162 1.60 11.48 9.53
CA LEU A 162 0.65 10.40 9.79
C LEU A 162 0.03 10.56 11.19
N ARG A 163 0.85 10.86 12.19
CA ARG A 163 0.43 11.08 13.57
C ARG A 163 -0.46 12.33 13.72
N LEU A 164 -0.09 13.43 13.07
CA LEU A 164 -0.92 14.65 13.04
C LEU A 164 -2.29 14.34 12.43
N GLY A 165 -2.35 13.66 11.28
CA GLY A 165 -3.59 13.26 10.64
C GLY A 165 -4.43 12.31 11.52
N GLU A 166 -3.81 11.46 12.33
CA GLU A 166 -4.49 10.58 13.28
C GLU A 166 -5.12 11.37 14.43
N GLU A 167 -4.36 12.28 15.03
CA GLU A 167 -4.86 13.08 16.16
C GLU A 167 -5.99 14.02 15.71
N LEU A 168 -5.84 14.70 14.58
CA LEU A 168 -6.91 15.56 14.06
C LEU A 168 -8.23 14.80 13.80
N ASN A 169 -8.16 13.50 13.46
CA ASN A 169 -9.35 12.67 13.26
C ASN A 169 -9.99 12.16 14.56
N ARG A 170 -9.40 12.40 15.74
CA ARG A 170 -10.04 12.10 17.03
C ARG A 170 -11.11 13.10 17.40
N TYR A 171 -11.09 14.28 16.79
CA TYR A 171 -11.95 15.39 17.11
C TYR A 171 -12.92 15.69 15.97
N ASP A 172 -14.20 15.80 16.28
CA ASP A 172 -15.23 16.22 15.31
C ASP A 172 -15.03 17.67 14.84
N ARG A 173 -14.44 18.48 15.68
CA ARG A 173 -14.13 19.89 15.41
C ARG A 173 -12.67 20.19 15.76
N VAL A 174 -11.97 20.75 14.81
CA VAL A 174 -10.57 21.21 14.95
C VAL A 174 -10.56 22.73 14.71
N PHE A 175 -10.06 23.48 15.69
CA PHE A 175 -10.03 24.95 15.67
C PHE A 175 -8.74 25.48 15.04
N LEU A 176 -8.45 25.04 13.81
CA LEU A 176 -7.43 25.66 12.97
C LEU A 176 -8.06 26.74 12.09
N ARG A 177 -7.36 27.87 11.94
CA ARG A 177 -7.78 28.94 11.02
C ARG A 177 -7.71 28.47 9.58
N GLU A 178 -8.50 29.08 8.71
CA GLU A 178 -8.50 28.74 7.27
C GLU A 178 -7.11 28.82 6.64
N ARG A 179 -6.31 29.82 7.07
CA ARG A 179 -4.94 29.98 6.61
C ARG A 179 -4.04 28.82 7.04
N GLU A 180 -4.19 28.33 8.25
CA GLU A 180 -3.42 27.20 8.78
C GLU A 180 -3.76 25.90 8.03
N TRP A 181 -5.04 25.62 7.78
CA TRP A 181 -5.46 24.52 6.93
C TRP A 181 -4.86 24.61 5.52
N ALA A 182 -4.86 25.81 4.92
CA ALA A 182 -4.29 26.02 3.61
C ALA A 182 -2.77 25.80 3.61
N GLN A 183 -2.06 26.24 4.64
CA GLN A 183 -0.61 26.06 4.77
C GLN A 183 -0.24 24.59 4.97
N LEU A 184 -0.89 23.90 5.92
CA LEU A 184 -0.66 22.48 6.18
C LEU A 184 -0.91 21.61 4.95
N THR A 185 -2.06 21.80 4.29
CA THR A 185 -2.39 21.01 3.09
C THR A 185 -1.45 21.30 1.92
N HIS A 186 -1.05 22.53 1.73
CA HIS A 186 -0.07 22.92 0.71
C HIS A 186 1.30 22.27 0.96
N LYS A 187 1.80 22.33 2.20
CA LYS A 187 3.05 21.69 2.59
C LYS A 187 3.00 20.17 2.38
N LEU A 188 1.95 19.52 2.88
CA LEU A 188 1.79 18.08 2.74
C LEU A 188 1.75 17.65 1.27
N VAL A 189 1.05 18.38 0.41
CA VAL A 189 0.98 18.09 -1.04
C VAL A 189 2.34 18.24 -1.71
N ASN A 190 3.10 19.29 -1.38
CA ASN A 190 4.43 19.50 -1.93
C ASN A 190 5.42 18.39 -1.50
N GLU A 191 5.41 18.06 -0.22
CA GLU A 191 6.24 16.96 0.30
C GLU A 191 5.84 15.60 -0.26
N LEU A 192 4.55 15.37 -0.51
CA LEU A 192 4.05 14.15 -1.15
C LEU A 192 4.58 14.02 -2.58
N GLY A 193 4.65 15.13 -3.31
CA GLY A 193 5.15 15.16 -4.69
C GLY A 193 6.63 14.74 -4.82
N SER A 194 7.42 14.95 -3.79
CA SER A 194 8.86 14.62 -3.75
C SER A 194 9.16 13.31 -2.99
N ALA A 195 8.19 12.76 -2.27
CA ALA A 195 8.41 11.58 -1.45
C ALA A 195 8.36 10.28 -2.27
N VAL A 196 9.16 9.29 -1.86
CA VAL A 196 9.21 7.95 -2.46
C VAL A 196 9.11 6.86 -1.39
N GLY A 197 8.76 5.64 -1.80
CA GLY A 197 8.69 4.48 -0.91
C GLY A 197 7.77 4.69 0.29
N LEU A 198 8.18 4.23 1.46
CA LEU A 198 7.39 4.36 2.70
C LEU A 198 7.17 5.81 3.14
N ALA A 199 8.08 6.73 2.78
CA ALA A 199 7.90 8.15 3.07
C ALA A 199 6.71 8.73 2.30
N TYR A 200 6.50 8.30 1.06
CA TYR A 200 5.32 8.62 0.27
C TYR A 200 4.06 8.03 0.89
N VAL A 201 4.07 6.74 1.23
CA VAL A 201 2.89 6.05 1.76
C VAL A 201 2.38 6.71 3.04
N ARG A 202 3.27 7.06 3.98
CA ARG A 202 2.90 7.75 5.22
C ARG A 202 2.24 9.11 4.96
N ARG A 203 2.80 9.91 4.05
CA ARG A 203 2.24 11.22 3.68
C ARG A 203 0.91 11.08 2.95
N PHE A 204 0.79 10.07 2.10
CA PHE A 204 -0.46 9.79 1.40
C PHE A 204 -1.57 9.41 2.38
N GLU A 205 -1.29 8.52 3.34
CA GLU A 205 -2.27 8.13 4.35
C GLU A 205 -2.61 9.30 5.31
N ALA A 206 -1.63 10.16 5.63
CA ALA A 206 -1.91 11.40 6.36
C ALA A 206 -2.86 12.32 5.58
N ALA A 207 -2.62 12.53 4.28
CA ALA A 207 -3.49 13.33 3.43
C ALA A 207 -4.88 12.69 3.29
N ALA A 208 -4.97 11.36 3.19
CA ALA A 208 -6.24 10.64 3.19
C ALA A 208 -7.04 10.83 4.50
N ARG A 209 -6.34 11.00 5.63
CA ARG A 209 -6.97 11.36 6.91
C ARG A 209 -7.46 12.82 6.91
N PHE A 210 -6.66 13.76 6.40
CA PHE A 210 -7.09 15.17 6.26
C PHE A 210 -8.33 15.35 5.39
N ILE A 211 -8.52 14.52 4.37
CA ILE A 211 -9.73 14.53 3.52
C ILE A 211 -11.03 14.37 4.32
N ARG A 212 -10.99 13.77 5.50
CA ARG A 212 -12.18 13.60 6.36
C ARG A 212 -12.69 14.93 6.92
N HIS A 213 -11.82 15.90 7.15
CA HIS A 213 -12.20 17.22 7.62
C HIS A 213 -12.67 18.09 6.44
N PRO A 214 -13.91 18.65 6.46
CA PRO A 214 -14.43 19.45 5.35
C PRO A 214 -13.51 20.62 4.97
N ASN A 215 -12.97 21.33 5.97
CA ASN A 215 -12.05 22.45 5.75
C ASN A 215 -10.74 21.98 5.10
N ALA A 216 -10.10 20.97 5.66
CA ALA A 216 -8.86 20.42 5.07
C ALA A 216 -9.10 19.87 3.67
N ARG A 217 -10.23 19.20 3.42
CA ARG A 217 -10.58 18.64 2.10
C ARG A 217 -10.60 19.71 1.02
N ARG A 218 -11.26 20.84 1.26
CA ARG A 218 -11.32 21.94 0.29
C ARG A 218 -9.93 22.48 -0.02
N HIS A 219 -9.14 22.74 0.99
CA HIS A 219 -7.77 23.24 0.81
C HIS A 219 -6.85 22.22 0.14
N LEU A 220 -7.02 20.94 0.44
CA LEU A 220 -6.25 19.87 -0.21
C LEU A 220 -6.56 19.76 -1.70
N VAL A 221 -7.84 19.82 -2.12
CA VAL A 221 -8.21 19.85 -3.54
C VAL A 221 -7.61 21.06 -4.25
N MET A 222 -7.65 22.23 -3.60
CA MET A 222 -7.02 23.43 -4.14
C MET A 222 -5.50 23.31 -4.25
N ALA A 223 -4.84 22.73 -3.24
CA ALA A 223 -3.39 22.52 -3.24
C ALA A 223 -2.98 21.55 -4.35
N VAL A 224 -3.72 20.42 -4.51
CA VAL A 224 -3.50 19.48 -5.62
C VAL A 224 -3.69 20.18 -6.97
N GLY A 225 -4.76 20.97 -7.12
CA GLY A 225 -5.01 21.72 -8.36
C GLY A 225 -3.86 22.63 -8.72
N ARG A 226 -3.34 23.43 -7.77
CA ARG A 226 -2.18 24.30 -7.97
C ARG A 226 -0.92 23.50 -8.33
N PHE A 227 -0.66 22.43 -7.60
CA PHE A 227 0.52 21.59 -7.81
C PHE A 227 0.56 21.00 -9.23
N VAL A 228 -0.55 20.45 -9.72
CA VAL A 228 -0.58 19.79 -11.04
C VAL A 228 -0.66 20.77 -12.23
N THR A 229 -1.04 22.02 -11.98
CA THR A 229 -1.07 23.08 -12.99
C THR A 229 0.22 23.91 -13.03
N ASP A 230 1.12 23.71 -12.09
CA ASP A 230 2.44 24.36 -12.10
C ASP A 230 3.29 23.77 -13.24
N PRO A 231 3.71 24.58 -14.23
CA PRO A 231 4.51 24.12 -15.37
C PRO A 231 5.88 23.54 -14.98
N HIS A 232 6.38 23.87 -13.79
CA HIS A 232 7.65 23.36 -13.27
C HIS A 232 7.52 21.98 -12.60
N THR A 233 6.29 21.49 -12.36
CA THR A 233 6.05 20.20 -11.73
C THR A 233 6.29 19.06 -12.73
N GLN A 234 7.30 18.24 -12.45
CA GLN A 234 7.64 17.08 -13.30
C GLN A 234 6.90 15.80 -12.90
N VAL A 235 6.60 15.64 -11.61
CA VAL A 235 6.02 14.40 -11.04
C VAL A 235 4.62 14.69 -10.51
N VAL A 236 3.60 14.45 -11.31
CA VAL A 236 2.19 14.77 -10.97
C VAL A 236 1.39 13.59 -10.41
N ALA A 237 1.72 12.35 -10.83
CA ALA A 237 0.91 11.18 -10.52
C ALA A 237 0.74 10.90 -9.02
N PRO A 238 1.78 10.98 -8.16
CA PRO A 238 1.66 10.73 -6.73
C PRO A 238 0.66 11.67 -6.04
N VAL A 239 0.69 12.95 -6.42
CA VAL A 239 -0.20 13.98 -5.85
C VAL A 239 -1.61 13.86 -6.42
N LEU A 240 -1.74 13.63 -7.72
CA LEU A 240 -3.03 13.52 -8.38
C LEU A 240 -3.86 12.33 -7.86
N ASN A 241 -3.21 11.25 -7.43
CA ASN A 241 -3.86 10.08 -6.84
C ASN A 241 -4.74 10.44 -5.61
N LEU A 242 -4.42 11.53 -4.89
CA LEU A 242 -5.26 12.00 -3.78
C LEU A 242 -6.67 12.35 -4.20
N LEU A 243 -6.87 12.87 -5.44
CA LEU A 243 -8.21 13.18 -5.92
C LEU A 243 -9.10 11.94 -6.03
N GLY A 244 -8.52 10.75 -6.20
CA GLY A 244 -9.25 9.48 -6.19
C GLY A 244 -9.92 9.18 -4.84
N GLU A 245 -9.36 9.71 -3.75
CA GLU A 245 -9.86 9.54 -2.38
C GLU A 245 -10.95 10.56 -2.01
N VAL A 246 -11.07 11.66 -2.74
CA VAL A 246 -11.97 12.77 -2.41
C VAL A 246 -13.34 12.57 -3.07
N PRO A 247 -14.43 12.38 -2.30
CA PRO A 247 -15.80 12.22 -2.85
C PRO A 247 -16.44 13.56 -3.23
N ASP A 248 -15.67 14.62 -3.43
CA ASP A 248 -16.14 15.97 -3.66
C ASP A 248 -16.34 16.23 -5.16
N PRO A 249 -17.46 16.90 -5.58
CA PRO A 249 -17.70 17.27 -6.98
C PRO A 249 -16.59 18.12 -7.59
N ALA A 250 -15.95 19.01 -6.82
CA ALA A 250 -14.84 19.81 -7.31
C ALA A 250 -13.63 18.95 -7.66
N ALA A 251 -13.36 17.89 -6.90
CA ALA A 251 -12.30 16.92 -7.21
C ALA A 251 -12.65 16.07 -8.44
N ALA A 252 -13.92 15.75 -8.65
CA ALA A 252 -14.40 15.05 -9.83
C ALA A 252 -14.22 15.93 -11.08
N GLU A 253 -14.68 17.19 -11.02
CA GLU A 253 -14.54 18.13 -12.13
C GLU A 253 -13.07 18.48 -12.43
N LEU A 254 -12.23 18.62 -11.41
CA LEU A 254 -10.78 18.80 -11.61
C LEU A 254 -10.18 17.61 -12.37
N THR A 255 -10.55 16.38 -12.00
CA THR A 255 -10.09 15.16 -12.71
C THR A 255 -10.54 15.15 -14.17
N LEU A 256 -11.80 15.48 -14.44
CA LEU A 256 -12.35 15.55 -15.80
C LEU A 256 -11.65 16.62 -16.64
N ARG A 257 -11.38 17.80 -16.07
CA ARG A 257 -10.62 18.84 -16.76
C ARG A 257 -9.20 18.39 -17.13
N MET A 258 -8.51 17.66 -16.24
CA MET A 258 -7.17 17.12 -16.53
C MET A 258 -7.20 16.06 -17.64
N LEU A 259 -8.28 15.29 -17.76
CA LEU A 259 -8.47 14.32 -18.84
C LEU A 259 -8.69 14.98 -20.21
N THR A 260 -9.42 16.09 -20.22
CA THR A 260 -9.86 16.78 -21.46
C THR A 260 -8.94 17.94 -21.84
N ALA A 261 -8.02 18.34 -20.96
CA ALA A 261 -7.05 19.39 -21.26
C ALA A 261 -6.23 18.99 -22.50
N ASP A 262 -6.11 19.95 -23.41
CA ASP A 262 -5.21 19.86 -24.57
C ASP A 262 -3.76 20.10 -24.13
N SER A 263 -3.28 19.20 -23.30
CA SER A 263 -1.95 19.26 -22.69
C SER A 263 -1.04 18.24 -23.37
N ASP A 264 0.13 18.66 -23.79
CA ASP A 264 1.18 17.77 -24.29
C ASP A 264 1.76 16.87 -23.18
N ASN A 265 1.38 17.11 -21.91
CA ASN A 265 1.84 16.31 -20.79
C ASN A 265 1.13 14.96 -20.72
N LYS A 266 1.72 13.96 -21.39
CA LYS A 266 1.23 12.57 -21.39
C LYS A 266 1.15 11.97 -19.97
N TYR A 267 2.05 12.35 -19.07
CA TYR A 267 2.08 11.83 -17.70
C TYR A 267 0.88 12.34 -16.88
N LEU A 268 0.49 13.59 -17.10
CA LEU A 268 -0.71 14.16 -16.48
C LEU A 268 -1.97 13.43 -16.95
N ARG A 269 -2.14 13.24 -18.26
CA ARG A 269 -3.30 12.50 -18.81
C ARG A 269 -3.37 11.07 -18.29
N ARG A 270 -2.24 10.38 -18.23
CA ARG A 270 -2.14 9.02 -17.67
C ARG A 270 -2.56 8.97 -16.21
N ALA A 271 -2.03 9.89 -15.40
CA ALA A 271 -2.38 9.98 -13.98
C ALA A 271 -3.87 10.31 -13.80
N ALA A 272 -4.40 11.26 -14.57
CA ALA A 272 -5.81 11.64 -14.52
C ALA A 272 -6.73 10.48 -14.95
N SER A 273 -6.36 9.71 -15.97
CA SER A 273 -7.11 8.51 -16.40
C SER A 273 -7.18 7.46 -15.29
N SER A 274 -6.07 7.24 -14.61
CA SER A 274 -5.99 6.32 -13.47
C SER A 274 -6.86 6.77 -12.28
N VAL A 275 -6.83 8.07 -11.96
CA VAL A 275 -7.68 8.66 -10.92
C VAL A 275 -9.16 8.57 -11.30
N ALA A 276 -9.47 8.82 -12.57
CA ALA A 276 -10.84 8.68 -13.07
C ALA A 276 -11.37 7.25 -12.92
N ALA A 277 -10.53 6.24 -13.20
CA ALA A 277 -10.90 4.84 -13.00
C ALA A 277 -11.22 4.54 -11.52
N VAL A 278 -10.43 5.08 -10.57
CA VAL A 278 -10.69 4.94 -9.13
C VAL A 278 -11.98 5.64 -8.73
N LYS A 279 -12.20 6.88 -9.17
CA LYS A 279 -13.41 7.64 -8.88
C LYS A 279 -14.66 6.97 -9.45
N LEU A 280 -14.57 6.41 -10.66
CA LEU A 280 -15.66 5.68 -11.30
C LEU A 280 -16.03 4.43 -10.48
N ALA A 281 -15.03 3.67 -10.06
CA ALA A 281 -15.22 2.47 -9.24
C ALA A 281 -15.87 2.76 -7.88
N ARG A 282 -15.67 3.98 -7.35
CA ARG A 282 -16.22 4.45 -6.06
C ARG A 282 -17.52 5.23 -6.19
N GLY A 283 -18.05 5.42 -7.39
CA GLY A 283 -19.27 6.21 -7.61
C GLY A 283 -19.10 7.70 -7.32
N HIS A 284 -17.90 8.27 -7.42
CA HIS A 284 -17.62 9.67 -7.14
C HIS A 284 -17.93 10.62 -8.32
N PHE A 285 -18.40 10.09 -9.44
CA PHE A 285 -18.85 10.89 -10.58
C PHE A 285 -20.37 11.00 -10.63
N GLY A 286 -20.86 12.16 -11.03
CA GLY A 286 -22.25 12.33 -11.43
C GLY A 286 -22.54 11.69 -12.82
N PRO A 287 -23.82 11.58 -13.21
CA PRO A 287 -24.23 10.92 -14.45
C PRO A 287 -23.61 11.57 -15.72
N ASP A 288 -23.38 12.88 -15.70
CA ASP A 288 -22.87 13.64 -16.84
C ASP A 288 -21.36 13.38 -17.11
N ALA A 289 -20.67 12.70 -16.22
CA ALA A 289 -19.23 12.40 -16.40
C ALA A 289 -19.00 11.29 -17.43
N LEU A 290 -19.92 10.32 -17.55
CA LEU A 290 -19.74 9.11 -18.33
C LEU A 290 -19.43 9.40 -19.82
N PRO A 291 -20.17 10.26 -20.54
CA PRO A 291 -19.84 10.59 -21.92
C PRO A 291 -18.44 11.21 -22.11
N ARG A 292 -17.99 12.01 -21.12
CA ARG A 292 -16.66 12.62 -21.14
C ARG A 292 -15.56 11.56 -20.97
N LEU A 293 -15.77 10.60 -20.06
CA LEU A 293 -14.86 9.49 -19.82
C LEU A 293 -14.75 8.57 -21.04
N GLU A 294 -15.88 8.23 -21.67
CA GLU A 294 -15.91 7.45 -22.93
C GLU A 294 -15.17 8.18 -24.05
N SER A 295 -15.45 9.47 -24.24
CA SER A 295 -14.80 10.29 -25.27
C SER A 295 -13.28 10.34 -25.08
N HIS A 296 -12.81 10.38 -23.82
CA HIS A 296 -11.38 10.32 -23.51
C HIS A 296 -10.77 8.98 -23.96
N VAL A 297 -11.39 7.84 -23.63
CA VAL A 297 -10.89 6.51 -24.01
C VAL A 297 -10.87 6.35 -25.52
N VAL A 298 -11.95 6.72 -26.21
CA VAL A 298 -12.04 6.68 -27.68
C VAL A 298 -11.02 7.61 -28.33
N GLY A 299 -10.86 8.83 -27.81
CA GLY A 299 -9.89 9.81 -28.29
C GLY A 299 -8.45 9.33 -28.16
N ALA A 300 -8.09 8.71 -27.03
CA ALA A 300 -6.76 8.14 -26.82
C ALA A 300 -6.41 7.06 -27.86
N GLN A 301 -7.39 6.23 -28.24
CA GLN A 301 -7.20 5.20 -29.26
C GLN A 301 -7.07 5.79 -30.68
N ARG A 302 -7.76 6.89 -30.98
CA ARG A 302 -7.74 7.54 -32.30
C ARG A 302 -6.46 8.32 -32.58
N ARG A 303 -5.86 8.92 -31.57
CA ARG A 303 -4.64 9.74 -31.70
C ARG A 303 -3.41 8.96 -32.16
N GLY A 304 -3.49 7.64 -32.27
CA GLY A 304 -2.37 6.82 -32.72
C GLY A 304 -1.16 6.85 -31.81
N GLU A 305 -1.39 7.25 -30.55
CA GLU A 305 -0.35 7.35 -29.53
C GLU A 305 0.43 6.02 -29.44
N SER A 306 1.69 6.11 -29.01
CA SER A 306 2.56 4.96 -28.75
C SER A 306 1.83 3.90 -27.91
N LEU A 307 2.35 2.68 -27.86
CA LEU A 307 1.76 1.62 -27.00
C LEU A 307 1.51 2.14 -25.57
N ASP A 308 2.40 2.99 -25.05
CA ASP A 308 2.26 3.62 -23.75
C ASP A 308 1.02 4.51 -23.64
N GLY A 309 0.75 5.36 -24.64
CA GLY A 309 -0.44 6.22 -24.65
C GLY A 309 -1.76 5.44 -24.69
N ARG A 310 -1.77 4.28 -25.36
CA ARG A 310 -2.94 3.39 -25.36
C ARG A 310 -3.18 2.69 -24.04
N LEU A 311 -2.10 2.40 -23.29
CA LEU A 311 -2.19 1.85 -21.94
C LEU A 311 -2.65 2.91 -20.92
N ASP A 312 -2.48 4.20 -21.22
CA ASP A 312 -2.87 5.30 -20.33
C ASP A 312 -4.38 5.34 -20.06
N SER A 313 -5.21 4.97 -21.03
CA SER A 313 -6.66 4.87 -20.85
C SER A 313 -7.14 3.46 -20.45
N PHE A 314 -6.23 2.50 -20.31
CA PHE A 314 -6.57 1.08 -20.09
C PHE A 314 -7.34 0.86 -18.78
N ASP A 315 -6.84 1.39 -17.66
CA ASP A 315 -7.48 1.24 -16.36
C ASP A 315 -8.91 1.82 -16.36
N LEU A 316 -9.12 2.92 -17.09
CA LEU A 316 -10.43 3.54 -17.25
C LEU A 316 -11.34 2.70 -18.15
N ALA A 317 -10.84 2.25 -19.31
CA ALA A 317 -11.59 1.44 -20.25
C ALA A 317 -12.14 0.15 -19.62
N VAL A 318 -11.31 -0.53 -18.79
CA VAL A 318 -11.71 -1.75 -18.09
C VAL A 318 -12.84 -1.49 -17.07
N ARG A 319 -12.92 -0.27 -16.52
CA ARG A 319 -13.87 0.11 -15.46
C ARG A 319 -15.16 0.75 -15.98
N LEU A 320 -15.21 1.15 -17.22
CA LEU A 320 -16.43 1.69 -17.81
C LEU A 320 -17.55 0.64 -17.80
N PRO A 321 -18.82 1.06 -17.62
CA PRO A 321 -19.95 0.16 -17.55
C PRO A 321 -20.18 -0.58 -18.89
N PRO A 322 -20.91 -1.70 -18.88
CA PRO A 322 -21.14 -2.51 -20.09
C PRO A 322 -21.74 -1.72 -21.25
N GLU A 323 -22.61 -0.76 -20.98
CA GLU A 323 -23.29 0.06 -22.00
C GLU A 323 -22.33 0.95 -22.79
N SER A 324 -21.19 1.29 -22.18
CA SER A 324 -20.12 2.05 -22.84
C SER A 324 -19.22 1.18 -23.71
N TRP A 325 -19.29 -0.13 -23.52
CA TRP A 325 -18.31 -1.06 -24.08
C TRP A 325 -18.39 -1.16 -25.60
N GLU A 326 -19.58 -1.26 -26.19
CA GLU A 326 -19.76 -1.35 -27.64
C GLU A 326 -19.10 -0.18 -28.38
N ARG A 327 -19.22 1.03 -27.82
CA ARG A 327 -18.60 2.23 -28.40
C ARG A 327 -17.08 2.20 -28.30
N ILE A 328 -16.57 1.67 -27.19
CA ILE A 328 -15.13 1.58 -26.94
C ILE A 328 -14.51 0.49 -27.81
N GLU A 329 -15.15 -0.68 -27.89
CA GLU A 329 -14.68 -1.81 -28.70
C GLU A 329 -14.49 -1.42 -30.15
N HIS A 330 -15.45 -0.71 -30.73
CA HIS A 330 -15.34 -0.16 -32.07
C HIS A 330 -14.19 0.81 -32.29
N ALA A 331 -13.75 1.47 -31.21
CA ALA A 331 -12.64 2.40 -31.24
C ALA A 331 -11.27 1.74 -31.03
N LEU A 332 -11.22 0.51 -30.51
CA LEU A 332 -9.98 -0.25 -30.29
C LEU A 332 -9.41 -0.74 -31.62
N ARG A 333 -8.46 0.00 -32.17
CA ARG A 333 -7.92 -0.21 -33.53
C ARG A 333 -6.98 -1.40 -33.65
N THR A 334 -6.44 -1.92 -32.58
CA THR A 334 -5.46 -3.02 -32.63
C THR A 334 -6.00 -4.26 -31.93
N ARG A 335 -5.81 -5.43 -32.58
CA ARG A 335 -6.15 -6.72 -31.97
C ARG A 335 -5.52 -6.91 -30.59
N ARG A 336 -4.32 -6.39 -30.39
CA ARG A 336 -3.61 -6.47 -29.10
C ARG A 336 -4.29 -5.64 -28.02
N ALA A 337 -4.72 -4.40 -28.31
CA ALA A 337 -5.43 -3.57 -27.35
C ALA A 337 -6.77 -4.21 -26.97
N HIS A 338 -7.51 -4.72 -27.96
CA HIS A 338 -8.74 -5.44 -27.72
C HIS A 338 -8.52 -6.66 -26.82
N GLN A 339 -7.55 -7.53 -27.13
CA GLN A 339 -7.23 -8.71 -26.35
C GLN A 339 -6.85 -8.36 -24.89
N LEU A 340 -6.06 -7.31 -24.68
CA LEU A 340 -5.69 -6.87 -23.33
C LEU A 340 -6.91 -6.45 -22.51
N VAL A 341 -7.81 -5.66 -23.08
CA VAL A 341 -9.00 -5.17 -22.36
C VAL A 341 -9.98 -6.32 -22.10
N VAL A 342 -10.21 -7.19 -23.07
CA VAL A 342 -11.07 -8.37 -22.91
C VAL A 342 -10.52 -9.29 -21.83
N SER A 343 -9.23 -9.67 -21.90
CA SER A 343 -8.59 -10.49 -20.87
C SER A 343 -8.69 -9.86 -19.47
N ALA A 344 -8.48 -8.54 -19.37
CA ALA A 344 -8.57 -7.84 -18.09
C ALA A 344 -10.00 -7.79 -17.53
N ARG A 345 -11.02 -7.78 -18.39
CA ARG A 345 -12.44 -7.82 -17.95
C ARG A 345 -12.89 -9.22 -17.55
N GLU A 346 -12.37 -10.24 -18.19
CA GLU A 346 -12.76 -11.65 -17.96
C GLU A 346 -12.02 -12.26 -16.76
N SER A 347 -10.73 -11.97 -16.61
CA SER A 347 -9.87 -12.61 -15.62
C SER A 347 -9.30 -11.68 -14.57
N ASP A 348 -9.56 -10.38 -14.64
CA ASP A 348 -8.90 -9.34 -13.85
C ASP A 348 -7.36 -9.32 -14.00
N GLU A 349 -6.80 -9.96 -15.03
CA GLU A 349 -5.37 -10.00 -15.32
C GLU A 349 -5.05 -9.45 -16.73
N MET A 350 -3.91 -8.77 -16.86
CA MET A 350 -3.44 -8.18 -18.11
C MET A 350 -2.86 -9.21 -19.09
N ILE A 351 -2.63 -10.44 -18.65
CA ILE A 351 -2.15 -11.57 -19.45
C ILE A 351 -2.95 -12.82 -19.10
N ALA A 352 -2.84 -13.86 -19.94
CA ALA A 352 -3.51 -15.13 -19.70
C ALA A 352 -3.17 -15.70 -18.33
N PRO A 353 -4.15 -16.12 -17.51
CA PRO A 353 -3.95 -16.56 -16.12
C PRO A 353 -2.93 -17.69 -15.98
N ALA A 354 -2.89 -18.64 -16.92
CA ALA A 354 -1.92 -19.74 -16.90
C ALA A 354 -0.47 -19.22 -17.07
N ARG A 355 -0.26 -18.22 -17.93
CA ARG A 355 1.05 -17.60 -18.14
C ARG A 355 1.48 -16.79 -16.91
N ALA A 356 0.57 -16.03 -16.31
CA ALA A 356 0.84 -15.31 -15.07
C ALA A 356 1.26 -16.28 -13.96
N ALA A 357 0.55 -17.40 -13.81
CA ALA A 357 0.86 -18.43 -12.83
C ALA A 357 2.25 -19.05 -13.06
N SER A 358 2.61 -19.37 -14.31
CA SER A 358 3.93 -19.91 -14.65
C SER A 358 5.07 -18.94 -14.30
N LEU A 359 4.96 -17.68 -14.72
CA LEU A 359 6.00 -16.67 -14.45
C LEU A 359 6.21 -16.45 -12.95
N VAL A 360 5.13 -16.45 -12.17
CA VAL A 360 5.24 -16.29 -10.70
C VAL A 360 5.77 -17.57 -10.05
N ALA A 361 5.46 -18.75 -10.58
CA ALA A 361 6.02 -20.00 -10.07
C ALA A 361 7.55 -20.04 -10.20
N ASP A 362 8.10 -19.43 -11.25
CA ASP A 362 9.53 -19.31 -11.46
C ASP A 362 10.15 -18.20 -10.58
N LEU A 363 9.49 -17.06 -10.44
CA LEU A 363 10.00 -15.89 -9.72
C LEU A 363 9.96 -16.04 -8.20
N ALA A 364 8.85 -16.55 -7.65
CA ALA A 364 8.63 -16.55 -6.19
C ALA A 364 9.67 -17.36 -5.40
N PRO A 365 10.15 -18.54 -5.87
CA PRO A 365 11.22 -19.26 -5.20
C PRO A 365 12.54 -18.48 -5.15
N VAL A 366 12.85 -17.68 -6.18
CA VAL A 366 14.07 -16.85 -6.23
C VAL A 366 13.98 -15.76 -5.15
N VAL A 367 12.87 -15.02 -5.12
CA VAL A 367 12.63 -13.98 -4.11
C VAL A 367 12.65 -14.57 -2.69
N GLN A 368 12.07 -15.76 -2.51
CA GLN A 368 12.02 -16.42 -1.20
C GLN A 368 13.40 -16.93 -0.76
N ALA A 369 14.23 -17.43 -1.69
CA ALA A 369 15.54 -17.97 -1.38
C ALA A 369 16.52 -16.90 -0.86
N ASP A 370 16.49 -15.70 -1.44
CA ASP A 370 17.35 -14.58 -1.02
C ASP A 370 17.06 -14.09 0.40
N THR A 371 15.85 -14.36 0.91
CA THR A 371 15.40 -13.89 2.23
C THR A 371 15.52 -14.98 3.31
N ALA A 372 15.72 -16.25 2.93
CA ALA A 372 15.73 -17.39 3.83
C ALA A 372 17.01 -17.46 4.69
N THR A 373 17.17 -16.55 5.64
CA THR A 373 18.35 -16.48 6.49
C THR A 373 18.38 -17.54 7.61
N HIS A 374 17.23 -18.02 8.12
CA HIS A 374 17.26 -18.75 9.40
C HIS A 374 16.39 -20.02 9.52
N GLN A 375 15.44 -20.28 8.63
CA GLN A 375 14.55 -21.46 8.73
C GLN A 375 14.17 -22.00 7.36
N ALA A 376 14.11 -23.34 7.24
CA ALA A 376 13.49 -23.99 6.09
C ALA A 376 12.00 -23.60 6.07
N GLN A 377 11.60 -22.86 5.05
CA GLN A 377 10.23 -22.37 4.92
C GLN A 377 9.46 -23.23 3.92
N GLU A 378 8.17 -23.41 4.21
CA GLU A 378 7.24 -23.84 3.17
C GLU A 378 7.12 -22.74 2.10
N PRO A 379 6.70 -23.08 0.86
CA PRO A 379 6.45 -22.07 -0.16
C PRO A 379 5.48 -21.01 0.36
N ASP A 380 5.87 -19.74 0.29
CA ASP A 380 5.01 -18.63 0.70
C ASP A 380 3.96 -18.34 -0.37
N LEU A 381 2.73 -18.81 -0.12
CA LEU A 381 1.60 -18.68 -1.03
C LEU A 381 1.14 -17.21 -1.15
N MET A 382 1.19 -16.45 -0.05
CA MET A 382 0.84 -15.03 -0.07
C MET A 382 1.83 -14.23 -0.91
N LEU A 383 3.14 -14.48 -0.77
CA LEU A 383 4.15 -13.85 -1.61
C LEU A 383 3.88 -14.12 -3.10
N ARG A 384 3.63 -15.38 -3.47
CA ARG A 384 3.26 -15.73 -4.85
C ARG A 384 2.07 -14.94 -5.35
N ARG A 385 1.05 -14.84 -4.52
CA ARG A 385 -0.15 -14.07 -4.81
C ARG A 385 0.15 -12.59 -4.99
N LEU A 386 0.87 -11.97 -4.05
CA LEU A 386 1.22 -10.56 -4.12
C LEU A 386 2.08 -10.24 -5.35
N LEU A 387 3.04 -11.09 -5.70
CA LEU A 387 3.82 -10.96 -6.93
C LEU A 387 2.92 -11.02 -8.17
N ARG A 388 1.98 -11.97 -8.22
CA ARG A 388 1.04 -12.09 -9.33
C ARG A 388 0.15 -10.88 -9.47
N GLU A 389 -0.39 -10.37 -8.36
CA GLU A 389 -1.20 -9.17 -8.35
C GLU A 389 -0.39 -7.93 -8.72
N ALA A 390 0.80 -7.74 -8.17
CA ALA A 390 1.65 -6.59 -8.46
C ALA A 390 2.05 -6.50 -9.94
N LEU A 391 2.32 -7.63 -10.57
CA LEU A 391 2.79 -7.69 -11.94
C LEU A 391 1.66 -7.71 -12.98
N PHE A 392 0.54 -8.39 -12.70
CA PHE A 392 -0.41 -8.76 -13.76
C PHE A 392 -1.86 -8.36 -13.50
N HIS A 393 -2.25 -7.92 -12.30
CA HIS A 393 -3.65 -7.58 -12.03
C HIS A 393 -4.09 -6.33 -12.81
N SER A 394 -5.28 -6.35 -13.42
CA SER A 394 -5.81 -5.22 -14.20
C SER A 394 -6.12 -3.99 -13.35
N HIS A 395 -6.53 -4.18 -12.09
CA HIS A 395 -6.90 -3.11 -11.18
C HIS A 395 -5.67 -2.46 -10.54
N LYS A 396 -5.35 -1.23 -10.95
CA LYS A 396 -4.16 -0.49 -10.49
C LYS A 396 -4.05 -0.37 -8.96
N PRO A 397 -5.10 -0.02 -8.18
CA PRO A 397 -5.00 -0.01 -6.73
C PRO A 397 -4.56 -1.36 -6.15
N ARG A 398 -5.03 -2.47 -6.71
CA ARG A 398 -4.64 -3.81 -6.25
C ARG A 398 -3.18 -4.12 -6.54
N ARG A 399 -2.70 -3.78 -7.76
CA ARG A 399 -1.26 -3.85 -8.10
C ARG A 399 -0.42 -3.04 -7.12
N HIS A 400 -0.84 -1.80 -6.87
CA HIS A 400 -0.14 -0.89 -5.99
C HIS A 400 -0.05 -1.43 -4.56
N HIS A 401 -1.16 -1.89 -3.97
CA HIS A 401 -1.15 -2.45 -2.62
C HIS A 401 -0.35 -3.74 -2.53
N ALA A 402 -0.41 -4.61 -3.53
CA ALA A 402 0.41 -5.81 -3.55
C ALA A 402 1.91 -5.46 -3.57
N ALA A 403 2.31 -4.50 -4.40
CA ALA A 403 3.69 -4.00 -4.43
C ALA A 403 4.11 -3.34 -3.10
N LEU A 404 3.22 -2.57 -2.46
CA LEU A 404 3.50 -1.97 -1.14
C LEU A 404 3.68 -3.02 -0.04
N PHE A 405 2.90 -4.09 -0.05
CA PHE A 405 3.04 -5.18 0.91
C PHE A 405 4.37 -5.91 0.75
N ILE A 406 4.79 -6.17 -0.49
CA ILE A 406 6.12 -6.73 -0.77
C ILE A 406 7.21 -5.76 -0.30
N ALA A 407 7.10 -4.48 -0.64
CA ALA A 407 8.08 -3.45 -0.28
C ALA A 407 8.18 -3.19 1.23
N ALA A 408 7.11 -3.45 2.00
CA ALA A 408 7.08 -3.33 3.45
C ALA A 408 7.48 -4.63 4.16
N SER A 409 7.65 -5.73 3.43
CA SER A 409 8.06 -7.03 3.94
C SER A 409 9.58 -7.23 3.84
N PRO A 410 10.15 -8.21 4.54
CA PRO A 410 11.56 -8.58 4.39
C PRO A 410 11.96 -9.06 2.98
N TYR A 411 11.01 -9.29 2.08
CA TYR A 411 11.28 -9.67 0.69
C TYR A 411 11.65 -8.49 -0.22
N ALA A 412 11.56 -7.24 0.27
CA ALA A 412 11.80 -6.04 -0.54
C ALA A 412 13.14 -6.03 -1.32
N PRO A 413 14.28 -6.38 -0.72
CA PRO A 413 15.58 -6.34 -1.42
C PRO A 413 15.65 -7.31 -2.61
N ALA A 414 15.01 -8.48 -2.50
CA ALA A 414 15.03 -9.52 -3.52
C ALA A 414 13.99 -9.32 -4.63
N ALA A 415 12.96 -8.49 -4.37
CA ALA A 415 11.86 -8.23 -5.31
C ALA A 415 12.06 -6.93 -6.11
N ALA A 416 13.05 -6.10 -5.76
CA ALA A 416 13.35 -4.83 -6.42
C ALA A 416 14.14 -5.05 -7.71
#